data_7bebac75ff48ded679aa28d82d441cf1
#
_entry.id   7bebac75ff48ded679aa28d82d441cf1
#
_cell.length_a   1.000
_cell.length_b   1.000
_cell.length_c   1.000
_cell.angle_alpha   90.00
_cell.angle_beta   90.00
_cell.angle_gamma   90.00
#
_symmetry.space_group_name_H-M   'P 1'
#
loop_
_entity.id
_entity.type
_entity.pdbx_description
1 polymer ?
#
loop_
_entity_poly.entity_id
_entity_poly.type
_entity_poly.pdbx_seq_one_letter_code
_entity_poly.pdbx_strand_id
1 'polypeptide(L)'
;MKRLALILFAAVLLLSGCQAQEEPLLDSGKLRAVVTSELENSQEIAEYIANGLEVPLEMIRADRNTALDMLSNGSADIAIGSFSQSNDPGLDYRMTLPIAENKIYIVCGGDLTVTSQYELTGKIAGASAELPDRILRSLSNTVADGNLICDNAETAAGLLGSGDINAYVCYEDEALELISVNKELRCCIPADIDSERYSVLVLNSNTDLYSAVNSVIGEMITGDK
;
A
#
# COMPACT_ATOMS: atom_id res chain seq x y z
N MET A 1 57.14 -1.30 42.29
CA MET A 1 55.81 -0.70 42.40
C MET A 1 55.47 0.23 41.25
N LYS A 2 56.34 1.19 40.81
CA LYS A 2 56.03 2.10 39.68
C LYS A 2 55.79 1.44 38.31
N ARG A 3 56.42 0.29 38.02
CA ARG A 3 56.24 -0.44 36.73
C ARG A 3 54.91 -1.21 36.65
N LEU A 4 54.39 -1.67 37.81
CA LEU A 4 53.11 -2.36 37.87
C LEU A 4 51.92 -1.43 37.67
N ALA A 5 52.02 -0.20 38.21
CA ALA A 5 51.00 0.85 38.02
C ALA A 5 50.91 1.32 36.55
N LEU A 6 52.01 1.33 35.80
CA LEU A 6 52.06 1.72 34.40
C LEU A 6 51.38 0.69 33.50
N ILE A 7 51.52 -0.61 33.82
CA ILE A 7 50.89 -1.71 33.04
C ILE A 7 49.37 -1.73 33.32
N LEU A 8 48.92 -1.43 34.55
CA LEU A 8 47.52 -1.37 34.87
C LEU A 8 46.83 -0.20 34.17
N PHE A 9 47.49 0.95 34.06
CA PHE A 9 46.98 2.12 33.35
C PHE A 9 46.87 1.93 31.83
N ALA A 10 47.81 1.22 31.23
CA ALA A 10 47.77 0.82 29.80
C ALA A 10 46.67 -0.20 29.51
N ALA A 11 46.37 -1.12 30.44
CA ALA A 11 45.28 -2.09 30.29
C ALA A 11 43.88 -1.45 30.38
N VAL A 12 43.72 -0.38 31.18
CA VAL A 12 42.44 0.35 31.27
C VAL A 12 42.16 1.16 29.98
N LEU A 13 43.19 1.68 29.32
CA LEU A 13 43.05 2.41 28.05
C LEU A 13 42.72 1.48 26.86
N LEU A 14 43.05 0.18 26.94
CA LEU A 14 42.70 -0.81 25.90
C LEU A 14 41.27 -1.34 26.05
N LEU A 15 40.62 -1.16 27.21
CA LEU A 15 39.23 -1.51 27.46
C LEU A 15 38.24 -0.36 27.13
N SER A 16 38.74 0.84 26.78
CA SER A 16 37.95 1.88 26.11
C SER A 16 37.77 1.53 24.63
N GLY A 17 37.61 0.23 24.36
CA GLY A 17 37.40 -0.30 23.03
C GLY A 17 36.11 0.22 22.43
N CYS A 18 36.20 0.64 21.21
CA CYS A 18 35.15 0.77 20.21
C CYS A 18 33.74 0.56 20.77
N GLN A 19 33.14 1.59 21.34
CA GLN A 19 31.72 1.74 21.16
C GLN A 19 31.58 1.96 19.66
N ALA A 20 31.11 0.95 18.95
CA ALA A 20 30.56 1.15 17.63
C ALA A 20 29.54 2.29 17.81
N GLN A 21 29.84 3.44 17.27
CA GLN A 21 28.87 4.54 17.23
C GLN A 21 27.78 4.01 16.31
N GLU A 22 26.68 3.57 16.88
CA GLU A 22 25.50 3.21 16.09
C GLU A 22 25.16 4.46 15.29
N GLU A 23 25.29 4.40 13.99
CA GLU A 23 24.86 5.49 13.12
C GLU A 23 23.37 5.73 13.40
N PRO A 24 22.96 7.00 13.58
CA PRO A 24 21.57 7.28 13.88
C PRO A 24 20.69 6.78 12.74
N LEU A 25 19.60 6.10 13.07
CA LEU A 25 18.64 5.54 12.11
C LEU A 25 18.14 6.61 11.12
N LEU A 26 18.08 7.85 11.57
CA LEU A 26 17.64 9.03 10.82
C LEU A 26 18.64 10.17 11.01
N ASP A 27 19.28 10.63 9.94
CA ASP A 27 20.27 11.72 9.95
C ASP A 27 19.71 13.01 10.56
N SER A 28 18.43 13.30 10.36
CA SER A 28 17.75 14.48 10.85
C SER A 28 17.30 14.39 12.30
N GLY A 29 17.39 13.21 12.94
CA GLY A 29 16.83 12.92 14.25
C GLY A 29 15.30 12.96 14.33
N LYS A 30 14.61 12.99 13.20
CA LYS A 30 13.15 12.97 13.05
C LYS A 30 12.77 12.17 11.81
N LEU A 31 11.59 11.56 11.81
CA LEU A 31 11.02 10.88 10.66
C LEU A 31 10.34 11.89 9.74
N ARG A 32 10.82 12.04 8.52
CA ARG A 32 10.18 12.84 7.48
C ARG A 32 9.30 11.94 6.63
N ALA A 33 8.00 11.98 6.87
CA ALA A 33 7.02 11.17 6.16
C ALA A 33 6.28 12.02 5.12
N VAL A 34 6.36 11.66 3.86
CA VAL A 34 5.49 12.22 2.83
C VAL A 34 4.25 11.36 2.70
N VAL A 35 3.07 11.98 2.80
CA VAL A 35 1.76 11.30 2.73
C VAL A 35 0.99 11.80 1.50
N THR A 36 0.38 10.87 0.78
CA THR A 36 -0.51 11.19 -0.35
C THR A 36 -1.97 11.17 0.09
N SER A 37 -2.83 11.84 -0.68
CA SER A 37 -4.26 11.95 -0.34
C SER A 37 -5.08 10.72 -0.72
N GLU A 38 -4.49 9.80 -1.50
CA GLU A 38 -5.21 8.62 -2.01
C GLU A 38 -5.47 7.55 -0.94
N LEU A 39 -4.78 7.61 0.20
CA LEU A 39 -4.98 6.72 1.33
C LEU A 39 -5.48 7.52 2.54
N GLU A 40 -6.74 7.30 2.92
CA GLU A 40 -7.46 8.13 3.90
C GLU A 40 -6.77 8.19 5.27
N ASN A 41 -6.25 7.07 5.77
CA ASN A 41 -5.59 6.96 7.09
C ASN A 41 -4.06 7.13 7.05
N SER A 42 -3.50 7.68 5.97
CA SER A 42 -2.04 7.84 5.79
C SER A 42 -1.37 8.65 6.90
N GLN A 43 -2.07 9.65 7.46
CA GLN A 43 -1.57 10.45 8.57
C GLN A 43 -1.45 9.61 9.86
N GLU A 44 -2.47 8.85 10.21
CA GLU A 44 -2.51 8.01 11.42
C GLU A 44 -1.39 6.94 11.36
N ILE A 45 -1.15 6.40 10.17
CA ILE A 45 -0.08 5.44 9.93
C ILE A 45 1.30 6.10 10.14
N ALA A 46 1.50 7.33 9.63
CA ALA A 46 2.74 8.08 9.84
C ALA A 46 3.01 8.33 11.33
N GLU A 47 1.98 8.75 12.07
CA GLU A 47 2.05 8.97 13.52
C GLU A 47 2.36 7.67 14.28
N TYR A 48 1.74 6.55 13.89
CA TYR A 48 2.00 5.25 14.49
C TYR A 48 3.46 4.82 14.27
N ILE A 49 3.98 4.97 13.04
CA ILE A 49 5.37 4.62 12.72
C ILE A 49 6.34 5.48 13.51
N ALA A 50 6.16 6.79 13.54
CA ALA A 50 7.04 7.70 14.28
C ALA A 50 7.06 7.40 15.78
N ASN A 51 5.90 7.09 16.37
CA ASN A 51 5.79 6.68 17.77
C ASN A 51 6.49 5.35 18.04
N GLY A 52 6.35 4.36 17.15
CA GLY A 52 7.02 3.07 17.28
C GLY A 52 8.54 3.15 17.14
N LEU A 53 9.04 4.12 16.36
CA LEU A 53 10.46 4.43 16.23
C LEU A 53 10.98 5.37 17.34
N GLU A 54 10.12 5.88 18.21
CA GLU A 54 10.44 6.84 19.28
C GLU A 54 11.11 8.14 18.78
N VAL A 55 10.69 8.63 17.60
CA VAL A 55 11.24 9.83 16.96
C VAL A 55 10.15 10.87 16.68
N PRO A 56 10.50 12.18 16.66
CA PRO A 56 9.58 13.21 16.19
C PRO A 56 9.17 12.99 14.74
N LEU A 57 7.91 13.31 14.40
CA LEU A 57 7.39 13.26 13.04
C LEU A 57 7.42 14.64 12.38
N GLU A 58 7.96 14.71 11.18
CA GLU A 58 7.72 15.78 10.22
C GLU A 58 6.91 15.24 9.05
N MET A 59 5.65 15.68 8.92
CA MET A 59 4.75 15.19 7.90
C MET A 59 4.60 16.21 6.76
N ILE A 60 4.72 15.73 5.52
CA ILE A 60 4.63 16.51 4.28
C ILE A 60 3.50 15.91 3.44
N ARG A 61 2.63 16.74 2.88
CA ARG A 61 1.59 16.30 1.95
C ARG A 61 2.00 16.58 0.53
N ALA A 62 1.90 15.59 -0.34
CA ALA A 62 2.26 15.72 -1.74
C ALA A 62 1.43 14.75 -2.62
N ASP A 63 1.45 14.96 -3.92
CA ASP A 63 1.00 13.95 -4.88
C ASP A 63 2.02 12.81 -5.00
N ARG A 64 1.60 11.71 -5.64
CA ARG A 64 2.41 10.50 -5.77
C ARG A 64 3.79 10.75 -6.39
N ASN A 65 3.86 11.50 -7.49
CA ASN A 65 5.13 11.72 -8.20
C ASN A 65 6.08 12.57 -7.35
N THR A 66 5.57 13.62 -6.74
CA THR A 66 6.32 14.45 -5.79
C THR A 66 6.81 13.64 -4.60
N ALA A 67 6.01 12.70 -4.08
CA ALA A 67 6.40 11.83 -2.98
C ALA A 67 7.59 10.93 -3.37
N LEU A 68 7.58 10.33 -4.56
CA LEU A 68 8.70 9.54 -5.08
C LEU A 68 9.96 10.38 -5.28
N ASP A 69 9.82 11.60 -5.83
CA ASP A 69 10.94 12.54 -5.97
C ASP A 69 11.55 12.93 -4.62
N MET A 70 10.71 13.17 -3.59
CA MET A 70 11.16 13.50 -2.24
C MET A 70 11.92 12.36 -1.57
N LEU A 71 11.48 11.11 -1.76
CA LEU A 71 12.23 9.94 -1.32
C LEU A 71 13.57 9.85 -2.04
N SER A 72 13.59 9.94 -3.38
CA SER A 72 14.79 9.74 -4.18
C SER A 72 15.88 10.76 -3.90
N ASN A 73 15.51 12.03 -3.61
CA ASN A 73 16.45 13.10 -3.30
C ASN A 73 16.77 13.25 -1.80
N GLY A 74 16.21 12.37 -0.95
CA GLY A 74 16.44 12.37 0.50
C GLY A 74 15.73 13.50 1.26
N SER A 75 14.73 14.16 0.66
CA SER A 75 13.89 15.16 1.35
C SER A 75 12.83 14.52 2.24
N ALA A 76 12.48 13.25 2.00
CA ALA A 76 11.66 12.42 2.84
C ALA A 76 12.36 11.08 3.13
N ASP A 77 12.02 10.46 4.25
CA ASP A 77 12.58 9.17 4.68
C ASP A 77 11.65 8.01 4.30
N ILE A 78 10.33 8.25 4.36
CA ILE A 78 9.29 7.29 3.98
C ILE A 78 8.18 7.97 3.16
N ALA A 79 7.49 7.19 2.32
CA ALA A 79 6.27 7.64 1.66
C ALA A 79 5.10 6.70 1.96
N ILE A 80 3.95 7.27 2.27
CA ILE A 80 2.71 6.57 2.65
C ILE A 80 1.61 7.01 1.70
N GLY A 81 0.97 6.03 1.06
CA GLY A 81 -0.09 6.26 0.08
C GLY A 81 -0.52 4.96 -0.59
N SER A 82 -1.20 5.07 -1.73
CA SER A 82 -1.64 3.91 -2.52
C SER A 82 -0.51 3.24 -3.29
N PHE A 83 0.64 3.03 -2.66
CA PHE A 83 1.78 2.35 -3.27
C PHE A 83 1.60 0.85 -3.22
N SER A 84 1.44 0.22 -4.38
CA SER A 84 1.23 -1.23 -4.52
C SER A 84 2.17 -1.82 -5.57
N GLN A 85 2.27 -3.15 -5.59
CA GLN A 85 3.00 -3.85 -6.65
C GLN A 85 2.41 -3.66 -8.03
N SER A 86 1.12 -3.32 -8.12
CA SER A 86 0.42 -3.10 -9.38
C SER A 86 0.78 -1.79 -10.05
N ASN A 87 1.15 -0.81 -9.25
CA ASN A 87 1.58 0.51 -9.71
C ASN A 87 3.06 0.76 -9.43
N ASP A 88 3.89 -0.24 -9.68
CA ASP A 88 5.32 -0.37 -9.38
C ASP A 88 6.06 0.98 -9.24
N PRO A 89 6.53 1.32 -8.04
CA PRO A 89 7.27 2.56 -7.81
C PRO A 89 8.70 2.54 -8.37
N GLY A 90 9.18 1.39 -8.85
CA GLY A 90 10.53 1.20 -9.37
C GLY A 90 11.47 0.47 -8.42
N LEU A 91 12.66 0.10 -8.95
CA LEU A 91 13.65 -0.72 -8.24
C LEU A 91 14.40 0.02 -7.13
N ASP A 92 14.30 1.35 -7.09
CA ASP A 92 14.99 2.17 -6.09
C ASP A 92 14.31 2.16 -4.72
N TYR A 93 13.10 1.61 -4.64
CA TYR A 93 12.28 1.58 -3.43
C TYR A 93 11.99 0.16 -2.96
N ARG A 94 11.81 0.03 -1.64
CA ARG A 94 11.31 -1.19 -0.99
C ARG A 94 9.95 -0.93 -0.40
N MET A 95 9.07 -1.90 -0.59
CA MET A 95 7.74 -1.94 0.00
C MET A 95 7.77 -2.70 1.32
N THR A 96 7.19 -2.12 2.37
CA THR A 96 7.01 -2.80 3.66
C THR A 96 5.90 -3.87 3.59
N LEU A 97 5.58 -4.47 4.73
CA LEU A 97 4.31 -5.19 4.90
C LEU A 97 3.15 -4.27 4.54
N PRO A 98 2.05 -4.82 4.03
CA PRO A 98 0.88 -4.03 3.66
C PRO A 98 0.28 -3.31 4.88
N ILE A 99 -0.05 -2.03 4.69
CA ILE A 99 -0.69 -1.17 5.69
C ILE A 99 -2.19 -1.02 5.45
N ALA A 100 -2.64 -1.30 4.23
CA ALA A 100 -4.04 -1.28 3.83
C ALA A 100 -4.27 -2.24 2.66
N GLU A 101 -5.53 -2.61 2.48
CA GLU A 101 -5.97 -3.48 1.38
C GLU A 101 -7.20 -2.84 0.74
N ASN A 102 -7.18 -2.67 -0.58
CA ASN A 102 -8.35 -2.27 -1.35
C ASN A 102 -8.88 -3.51 -2.09
N LYS A 103 -10.02 -4.00 -1.65
CA LYS A 103 -10.63 -5.21 -2.18
C LYS A 103 -11.33 -4.92 -3.49
N ILE A 104 -11.30 -5.91 -4.38
CA ILE A 104 -11.99 -5.87 -5.66
C ILE A 104 -13.25 -6.73 -5.55
N TYR A 105 -14.35 -6.19 -6.05
CA TYR A 105 -15.65 -6.81 -6.05
C TYR A 105 -16.16 -7.01 -7.48
N ILE A 106 -17.00 -8.02 -7.64
CA ILE A 106 -17.86 -8.19 -8.83
C ILE A 106 -19.29 -7.89 -8.37
N VAL A 107 -19.89 -6.86 -8.93
CA VAL A 107 -21.29 -6.50 -8.72
C VAL A 107 -22.10 -7.04 -9.89
N CYS A 108 -23.16 -7.81 -9.61
CA CYS A 108 -24.00 -8.46 -10.59
C CYS A 108 -25.44 -7.96 -10.54
N GLY A 109 -26.08 -7.85 -11.71
CA GLY A 109 -27.52 -7.60 -11.83
C GLY A 109 -28.36 -8.87 -11.84
N GLY A 110 -29.60 -8.77 -11.40
CA GLY A 110 -30.57 -9.88 -11.43
C GLY A 110 -30.21 -11.05 -10.52
N ASP A 111 -30.43 -12.26 -11.01
CA ASP A 111 -30.15 -13.50 -10.26
C ASP A 111 -28.71 -14.03 -10.49
N LEU A 112 -27.87 -13.28 -11.21
CA LEU A 112 -26.52 -13.69 -11.48
C LEU A 112 -25.67 -13.57 -10.19
N THR A 113 -24.90 -14.62 -9.92
CA THR A 113 -23.86 -14.63 -8.88
C THR A 113 -22.57 -15.09 -9.54
N VAL A 114 -21.50 -14.28 -9.40
CA VAL A 114 -20.19 -14.55 -9.99
C VAL A 114 -19.17 -14.54 -8.87
N THR A 115 -18.46 -15.63 -8.69
CA THR A 115 -17.43 -15.80 -7.64
C THR A 115 -16.01 -15.85 -8.20
N SER A 116 -15.89 -15.85 -9.52
CA SER A 116 -14.63 -15.91 -10.27
C SER A 116 -14.75 -15.09 -11.55
N GLN A 117 -13.66 -14.40 -11.95
CA GLN A 117 -13.65 -13.69 -13.24
C GLN A 117 -13.91 -14.60 -14.43
N TYR A 118 -13.55 -15.89 -14.35
CA TYR A 118 -13.78 -16.85 -15.44
C TYR A 118 -15.26 -17.12 -15.72
N GLU A 119 -16.15 -16.88 -14.75
CA GLU A 119 -17.60 -16.99 -14.92
C GLU A 119 -18.17 -15.83 -15.77
N LEU A 120 -17.36 -14.80 -16.05
CA LEU A 120 -17.67 -13.69 -16.95
C LEU A 120 -17.46 -14.06 -18.43
N THR A 121 -16.93 -15.26 -18.72
CA THR A 121 -16.72 -15.71 -20.11
C THR A 121 -18.05 -15.73 -20.87
N GLY A 122 -18.08 -15.02 -22.00
CA GLY A 122 -19.27 -14.88 -22.85
C GLY A 122 -20.36 -13.93 -22.31
N LYS A 123 -20.07 -13.22 -21.23
CA LYS A 123 -20.93 -12.16 -20.67
C LYS A 123 -20.42 -10.77 -21.07
N ILE A 124 -21.30 -9.79 -20.99
CA ILE A 124 -20.92 -8.39 -21.11
C ILE A 124 -20.61 -7.92 -19.69
N ALA A 125 -19.38 -7.49 -19.46
CA ALA A 125 -18.95 -6.97 -18.17
C ALA A 125 -18.39 -5.55 -18.31
N GLY A 126 -18.73 -4.70 -17.34
CA GLY A 126 -18.09 -3.41 -17.13
C GLY A 126 -16.97 -3.56 -16.10
N ALA A 127 -16.04 -2.63 -16.11
CA ALA A 127 -14.99 -2.52 -15.10
C ALA A 127 -14.68 -1.05 -14.80
N SER A 128 -14.37 -0.73 -13.56
CA SER A 128 -13.92 0.60 -13.16
C SER A 128 -12.62 0.94 -13.89
N ALA A 129 -12.55 2.16 -14.40
CA ALA A 129 -11.34 2.68 -15.03
C ALA A 129 -10.20 2.92 -14.03
N GLU A 130 -10.50 2.92 -12.73
CA GLU A 130 -9.53 3.06 -11.64
C GLU A 130 -8.79 1.77 -11.33
N LEU A 131 -9.29 0.62 -11.82
CA LEU A 131 -8.62 -0.66 -11.64
C LEU A 131 -7.26 -0.68 -12.35
N PRO A 132 -6.25 -1.35 -11.74
CA PRO A 132 -4.94 -1.46 -12.36
C PRO A 132 -4.98 -2.13 -13.73
N ASP A 133 -4.13 -1.68 -14.62
CA ASP A 133 -3.97 -2.22 -15.98
C ASP A 133 -3.83 -3.75 -16.04
N ARG A 134 -3.17 -4.37 -15.05
CA ARG A 134 -3.02 -5.83 -14.98
C ARG A 134 -4.37 -6.53 -14.83
N ILE A 135 -5.27 -5.93 -14.02
CA ILE A 135 -6.61 -6.47 -13.78
C ILE A 135 -7.49 -6.24 -15.00
N LEU A 136 -7.49 -5.02 -15.54
CA LEU A 136 -8.21 -4.71 -16.78
C LEU A 136 -7.81 -5.64 -17.94
N ARG A 137 -6.50 -5.91 -18.07
CA ARG A 137 -5.99 -6.86 -19.08
C ARG A 137 -6.43 -8.30 -18.79
N SER A 138 -6.42 -8.74 -17.52
CA SER A 138 -6.90 -10.08 -17.15
C SER A 138 -8.37 -10.24 -17.47
N LEU A 139 -9.20 -9.27 -17.12
CA LEU A 139 -10.63 -9.24 -17.44
C LEU A 139 -10.86 -9.23 -18.95
N SER A 140 -10.14 -8.40 -19.71
CA SER A 140 -10.25 -8.33 -21.18
C SER A 140 -9.92 -9.67 -21.87
N ASN A 141 -9.03 -10.47 -21.27
CA ASN A 141 -8.73 -11.81 -21.80
C ASN A 141 -9.79 -12.86 -21.42
N THR A 142 -10.61 -12.57 -20.42
CA THR A 142 -11.63 -13.49 -19.89
C THR A 142 -12.97 -13.25 -20.58
N VAL A 143 -13.39 -11.98 -20.72
CA VAL A 143 -14.58 -11.61 -21.49
C VAL A 143 -14.26 -11.62 -22.97
N ALA A 144 -15.25 -11.88 -23.82
CA ALA A 144 -15.05 -11.84 -25.27
C ALA A 144 -14.66 -10.41 -25.73
N ASP A 145 -13.89 -10.32 -26.80
CA ASP A 145 -13.45 -9.04 -27.37
C ASP A 145 -14.64 -8.07 -27.54
N GLY A 146 -14.49 -6.86 -27.00
CA GLY A 146 -15.52 -5.81 -27.03
C GLY A 146 -16.60 -5.93 -25.96
N ASN A 147 -16.54 -6.94 -25.09
CA ASN A 147 -17.51 -7.11 -24.00
C ASN A 147 -17.07 -6.45 -22.68
N LEU A 148 -15.86 -5.93 -22.58
CA LEU A 148 -15.40 -5.16 -21.42
C LEU A 148 -15.62 -3.66 -21.68
N ILE A 149 -16.46 -3.06 -20.86
CA ILE A 149 -16.73 -1.63 -20.85
C ILE A 149 -16.07 -1.06 -19.60
N CYS A 150 -15.11 -0.15 -19.76
CA CYS A 150 -14.50 0.57 -18.65
C CYS A 150 -15.26 1.88 -18.44
N ASP A 151 -15.81 2.07 -17.25
CA ASP A 151 -16.59 3.25 -16.88
C ASP A 151 -16.56 3.46 -15.35
N ASN A 152 -17.35 4.40 -14.87
CA ASN A 152 -17.52 4.69 -13.45
C ASN A 152 -18.79 4.02 -12.88
N ALA A 153 -18.93 4.05 -11.55
CA ALA A 153 -20.03 3.43 -10.84
C ALA A 153 -21.40 3.98 -11.24
N GLU A 154 -21.51 5.29 -11.53
CA GLU A 154 -22.79 5.92 -11.89
C GLU A 154 -23.33 5.35 -13.22
N THR A 155 -22.48 5.27 -14.24
CA THR A 155 -22.83 4.67 -15.52
C THR A 155 -23.08 3.16 -15.37
N ALA A 156 -22.26 2.47 -14.56
CA ALA A 156 -22.44 1.03 -14.29
C ALA A 156 -23.80 0.71 -13.68
N ALA A 157 -24.29 1.53 -12.75
CA ALA A 157 -25.61 1.38 -12.14
C ALA A 157 -26.74 1.36 -13.19
N GLY A 158 -26.69 2.26 -14.16
CA GLY A 158 -27.64 2.33 -15.28
C GLY A 158 -27.58 1.09 -16.16
N LEU A 159 -26.36 0.67 -16.55
CA LEU A 159 -26.12 -0.48 -17.43
C LEU A 159 -26.49 -1.81 -16.78
N LEU A 160 -26.22 -1.99 -15.47
CA LEU A 160 -26.66 -3.14 -14.70
C LEU A 160 -28.19 -3.20 -14.57
N GLY A 161 -28.82 -2.03 -14.32
CA GLY A 161 -30.26 -1.91 -14.18
C GLY A 161 -31.02 -2.18 -15.49
N SER A 162 -30.47 -1.81 -16.65
CA SER A 162 -31.04 -2.10 -17.96
C SER A 162 -30.73 -3.51 -18.45
N GLY A 163 -29.75 -4.20 -17.88
CA GLY A 163 -29.24 -5.48 -18.33
C GLY A 163 -28.29 -5.38 -19.52
N ASP A 164 -27.80 -4.19 -19.85
CA ASP A 164 -26.82 -3.99 -20.93
C ASP A 164 -25.45 -4.55 -20.56
N ILE A 165 -25.15 -4.61 -19.26
CA ILE A 165 -24.05 -5.40 -18.68
C ILE A 165 -24.57 -6.41 -17.66
N ASN A 166 -23.89 -7.54 -17.54
CA ASN A 166 -24.26 -8.60 -16.60
C ASN A 166 -23.54 -8.44 -15.25
N ALA A 167 -22.35 -7.81 -15.27
CA ALA A 167 -21.52 -7.61 -14.10
C ALA A 167 -20.67 -6.34 -14.24
N TYR A 168 -20.25 -5.81 -13.10
CA TYR A 168 -19.31 -4.70 -13.01
C TYR A 168 -18.21 -5.03 -12.00
N VAL A 169 -16.95 -4.89 -12.40
CA VAL A 169 -15.78 -5.15 -11.54
C VAL A 169 -15.24 -3.82 -11.06
N CYS A 170 -15.13 -3.65 -9.75
CA CYS A 170 -14.78 -2.37 -9.15
C CYS A 170 -14.15 -2.53 -7.76
N TYR A 171 -13.73 -1.45 -7.16
CA TYR A 171 -13.31 -1.42 -5.77
C TYR A 171 -14.46 -1.50 -4.78
N GLU A 172 -14.15 -1.73 -3.49
CA GLU A 172 -15.12 -1.93 -2.42
C GLU A 172 -16.08 -0.73 -2.24
N ASP A 173 -15.57 0.49 -2.29
CA ASP A 173 -16.34 1.73 -2.16
C ASP A 173 -17.39 1.88 -3.25
N GLU A 174 -17.00 1.70 -4.53
CA GLU A 174 -17.94 1.70 -5.66
C GLU A 174 -18.97 0.58 -5.53
N ALA A 175 -18.56 -0.63 -5.13
CA ALA A 175 -19.47 -1.75 -4.94
C ALA A 175 -20.50 -1.46 -3.86
N LEU A 176 -20.08 -0.90 -2.72
CA LEU A 176 -20.96 -0.52 -1.62
C LEU A 176 -21.92 0.59 -2.02
N GLU A 177 -21.47 1.58 -2.79
CA GLU A 177 -22.34 2.61 -3.35
C GLU A 177 -23.43 1.99 -4.23
N LEU A 178 -23.06 1.16 -5.21
CA LEU A 178 -23.99 0.51 -6.12
C LEU A 178 -25.06 -0.30 -5.40
N ILE A 179 -24.70 -1.14 -4.43
CA ILE A 179 -25.68 -1.94 -3.67
C ILE A 179 -26.49 -1.11 -2.66
N SER A 180 -26.01 0.08 -2.28
CA SER A 180 -26.74 1.00 -1.42
C SER A 180 -27.97 1.58 -2.13
N VAL A 181 -27.80 1.95 -3.41
CA VAL A 181 -28.85 2.57 -4.23
C VAL A 181 -29.76 1.54 -4.92
N ASN A 182 -29.25 0.34 -5.24
CA ASN A 182 -30.05 -0.72 -5.84
C ASN A 182 -29.88 -2.04 -5.07
N LYS A 183 -30.91 -2.39 -4.29
CA LYS A 183 -30.92 -3.60 -3.43
C LYS A 183 -31.10 -4.92 -4.19
N GLU A 184 -31.38 -4.88 -5.49
CA GLU A 184 -31.44 -6.06 -6.34
C GLU A 184 -30.05 -6.48 -6.83
N LEU A 185 -29.05 -5.58 -6.73
CA LEU A 185 -27.66 -5.90 -7.05
C LEU A 185 -27.05 -6.79 -5.96
N ARG A 186 -26.17 -7.66 -6.38
CA ARG A 186 -25.38 -8.53 -5.51
C ARG A 186 -23.91 -8.30 -5.77
N CYS A 187 -23.11 -8.36 -4.72
CA CYS A 187 -21.66 -8.27 -4.87
C CYS A 187 -20.96 -9.46 -4.19
N CYS A 188 -19.81 -9.82 -4.73
CA CYS A 188 -18.92 -10.81 -4.14
C CYS A 188 -17.47 -10.40 -4.36
N ILE A 189 -16.59 -10.93 -3.51
CA ILE A 189 -15.14 -10.85 -3.69
C ILE A 189 -14.75 -12.05 -4.55
N PRO A 190 -14.22 -11.86 -5.77
CA PRO A 190 -13.80 -12.97 -6.62
C PRO A 190 -12.59 -13.69 -6.02
N ALA A 191 -12.57 -15.02 -6.12
CA ALA A 191 -11.50 -15.84 -5.55
C ALA A 191 -10.19 -15.77 -6.35
N ASP A 192 -10.22 -15.22 -7.55
CA ASP A 192 -9.14 -15.24 -8.55
C ASP A 192 -8.71 -13.84 -9.03
N ILE A 193 -9.15 -12.80 -8.34
CA ILE A 193 -8.64 -11.44 -8.50
C ILE A 193 -8.06 -10.98 -7.17
N ASP A 194 -6.74 -10.79 -7.15
CA ASP A 194 -6.06 -10.32 -5.95
C ASP A 194 -6.41 -8.87 -5.64
N SER A 195 -6.68 -8.59 -4.36
CA SER A 195 -6.85 -7.25 -3.82
C SER A 195 -5.59 -6.41 -4.05
N GLU A 196 -5.76 -5.09 -4.12
CA GLU A 196 -4.66 -4.15 -4.07
C GLU A 196 -4.16 -3.99 -2.63
N ARG A 197 -2.88 -4.23 -2.39
CA ARG A 197 -2.25 -4.07 -1.09
C ARG A 197 -1.30 -2.90 -1.11
N TYR A 198 -1.57 -1.91 -0.27
CA TYR A 198 -0.77 -0.70 -0.14
C TYR A 198 0.28 -0.85 0.94
N SER A 199 1.48 -0.36 0.67
CA SER A 199 2.65 -0.45 1.56
C SER A 199 3.32 0.91 1.73
N VAL A 200 4.10 1.05 2.78
CA VAL A 200 5.00 2.19 2.94
C VAL A 200 6.22 1.97 2.06
N LEU A 201 6.66 3.03 1.39
CA LEU A 201 7.91 3.02 0.62
C LEU A 201 9.07 3.55 1.45
N VAL A 202 10.20 2.88 1.32
CA VAL A 202 11.49 3.30 1.85
C VAL A 202 12.53 3.16 0.73
N LEU A 203 13.55 4.00 0.68
CA LEU A 203 14.65 3.82 -0.28
C LEU A 203 15.33 2.47 -0.10
N ASN A 204 15.62 1.79 -1.19
CA ASN A 204 16.27 0.48 -1.18
C ASN A 204 17.65 0.51 -0.53
N SER A 205 18.34 1.65 -0.58
CA SER A 205 19.64 1.88 0.07
C SER A 205 19.55 1.99 1.59
N ASN A 206 18.38 2.35 2.17
CA ASN A 206 18.20 2.52 3.60
C ASN A 206 17.61 1.27 4.25
N THR A 207 18.45 0.23 4.36
CA THR A 207 18.04 -1.10 4.86
C THR A 207 17.63 -1.08 6.34
N ASP A 208 18.29 -0.26 7.16
CA ASP A 208 18.06 -0.21 8.60
C ASP A 208 16.71 0.48 8.88
N LEU A 209 16.43 1.60 8.23
CA LEU A 209 15.13 2.25 8.32
C LEU A 209 14.02 1.35 7.80
N TYR A 210 14.22 0.68 6.66
CA TYR A 210 13.26 -0.30 6.16
C TYR A 210 12.93 -1.37 7.20
N SER A 211 13.96 -1.94 7.83
CA SER A 211 13.79 -3.01 8.82
C SER A 211 13.03 -2.52 10.06
N ALA A 212 13.36 -1.31 10.54
CA ALA A 212 12.72 -0.70 11.69
C ALA A 212 11.25 -0.35 11.40
N VAL A 213 10.97 0.31 10.28
CA VAL A 213 9.60 0.65 9.85
C VAL A 213 8.76 -0.62 9.65
N ASN A 214 9.33 -1.62 8.99
CA ASN A 214 8.63 -2.88 8.72
C ASN A 214 8.31 -3.66 10.01
N SER A 215 9.16 -3.57 11.03
CA SER A 215 8.90 -4.14 12.37
C SER A 215 7.71 -3.45 13.03
N VAL A 216 7.69 -2.12 13.05
CA VAL A 216 6.59 -1.32 13.62
C VAL A 216 5.26 -1.61 12.91
N ILE A 217 5.28 -1.73 11.58
CA ILE A 217 4.10 -2.11 10.81
C ILE A 217 3.65 -3.54 11.16
N GLY A 218 4.58 -4.47 11.36
CA GLY A 218 4.26 -5.82 11.82
C GLY A 218 3.50 -5.82 13.14
N GLU A 219 3.92 -5.02 14.13
CA GLU A 219 3.23 -4.85 15.41
C GLU A 219 1.85 -4.21 15.23
N MET A 220 1.71 -3.23 14.33
CA MET A 220 0.43 -2.60 14.00
C MET A 220 -0.58 -3.62 13.47
N ILE A 221 -0.14 -4.52 12.59
CA ILE A 221 -1.01 -5.52 11.95
C ILE A 221 -1.41 -6.63 12.92
N THR A 222 -0.49 -7.08 13.79
CA THR A 222 -0.75 -8.16 14.76
C THR A 222 -1.52 -7.70 15.99
N GLY A 223 -1.56 -6.38 16.24
CA GLY A 223 -2.19 -5.82 17.45
C GLY A 223 -1.40 -6.11 18.72
N ASP A 224 -0.15 -6.55 18.61
CA ASP A 224 0.73 -6.81 19.73
C ASP A 224 1.30 -5.48 20.27
N LYS A 225 0.69 -4.98 21.35
CA LYS A 225 1.25 -3.97 22.26
C LYS A 225 1.04 -4.38 23.68
#